data_f27275b66d69e85356493bd2d9344727
#
_entry.id   f27275b66d69e85356493bd2d9344727
#
_cell.length_a   1.000
_cell.length_b   1.000
_cell.length_c   1.000
_cell.angle_alpha   90.00
_cell.angle_beta   90.00
_cell.angle_gamma   90.00
#
_symmetry.space_group_name_H-M   'P 1'
#
loop_
_entity.id
_entity.type
_entity.pdbx_description
1 polymer ?
#
loop_
_entity_poly.entity_id
_entity_poly.type
_entity_poly.pdbx_seq_one_letter_code
_entity_poly.pdbx_strand_id
1 'polypeptide(L)'
;MTVLLVNGSPHEHGCTDAALKHAASVLEEQGVHTEIFWIGSKPISGCIGCGACKKGLGKCCIDDVVNEFVLKAAEADGYIFGSPVHYAAIGGAMGAFMDRAFYSGGKSMALSLIHISEPTRH
;
A
#
# COMPACT_ATOMS: atom_id res chain seq x y z
N MET A 1 16.65 -1.23 -9.18
CA MET A 1 15.46 -0.46 -8.80
C MET A 1 14.31 -1.41 -8.49
N THR A 2 13.65 -1.21 -7.37
CA THR A 2 12.55 -2.05 -6.91
C THR A 2 11.30 -1.20 -6.72
N VAL A 3 10.17 -1.67 -7.27
CA VAL A 3 8.86 -1.02 -7.10
C VAL A 3 7.94 -1.98 -6.36
N LEU A 4 7.32 -1.51 -5.27
CA LEU A 4 6.28 -2.23 -4.56
C LEU A 4 4.92 -1.86 -5.12
N LEU A 5 4.14 -2.87 -5.45
CA LEU A 5 2.76 -2.70 -5.91
C LEU A 5 1.83 -3.20 -4.81
N VAL A 6 1.05 -2.29 -4.24
CA VAL A 6 0.22 -2.59 -3.06
C VAL A 6 -1.20 -2.86 -3.49
N ASN A 7 -1.68 -4.06 -3.20
CA ASN A 7 -3.03 -4.49 -3.49
C ASN A 7 -3.93 -4.23 -2.28
N GLY A 8 -4.79 -3.22 -2.39
CA GLY A 8 -5.72 -2.81 -1.33
C GLY A 8 -7.10 -3.42 -1.44
N SER A 9 -7.29 -4.42 -2.28
CA SER A 9 -8.56 -5.14 -2.40
C SER A 9 -8.70 -6.19 -1.31
N PRO A 10 -9.93 -6.45 -0.82
CA PRO A 10 -10.15 -7.60 0.06
C PRO A 10 -9.98 -8.94 -0.67
N HIS A 11 -9.95 -8.92 -2.00
CA HIS A 11 -9.73 -10.11 -2.83
C HIS A 11 -8.29 -10.11 -3.34
N GLU A 12 -7.51 -11.10 -2.95
CA GLU A 12 -6.09 -11.18 -3.32
C GLU A 12 -5.87 -11.25 -4.82
N HIS A 13 -6.73 -11.95 -5.54
CA HIS A 13 -6.58 -12.22 -6.97
C HIS A 13 -7.76 -11.71 -7.81
N GLY A 14 -8.28 -10.52 -7.46
CA GLY A 14 -9.36 -9.88 -8.20
C GLY A 14 -8.85 -8.92 -9.29
N CYS A 15 -9.71 -7.95 -9.65
CA CYS A 15 -9.40 -6.98 -10.70
C CYS A 15 -8.22 -6.07 -10.35
N THR A 16 -8.11 -5.67 -9.08
CA THR A 16 -6.98 -4.85 -8.62
C THR A 16 -5.66 -5.60 -8.81
N ASP A 17 -5.63 -6.88 -8.44
CA ASP A 17 -4.46 -7.73 -8.65
C ASP A 17 -4.11 -7.85 -10.13
N ALA A 18 -5.11 -8.05 -10.99
CA ALA A 18 -4.90 -8.15 -12.43
C ALA A 18 -4.26 -6.86 -12.99
N ALA A 19 -4.77 -5.70 -12.57
CA ALA A 19 -4.22 -4.41 -13.00
C ALA A 19 -2.78 -4.23 -12.52
N LEU A 20 -2.50 -4.59 -11.26
CA LEU A 20 -1.15 -4.50 -10.71
C LEU A 20 -0.18 -5.46 -11.38
N LYS A 21 -0.62 -6.67 -11.70
CA LYS A 21 0.21 -7.64 -12.42
C LYS A 21 0.55 -7.16 -13.82
N HIS A 22 -0.39 -6.49 -14.49
CA HIS A 22 -0.12 -5.90 -15.79
C HIS A 22 0.93 -4.79 -15.67
N ALA A 23 0.79 -3.89 -14.70
CA ALA A 23 1.78 -2.85 -14.45
C ALA A 23 3.14 -3.45 -14.11
N ALA A 24 3.17 -4.51 -13.30
CA ALA A 24 4.39 -5.21 -12.94
C ALA A 24 5.09 -5.79 -14.17
N SER A 25 4.35 -6.41 -15.08
CA SER A 25 4.94 -7.00 -16.28
C SER A 25 5.58 -5.95 -17.16
N VAL A 26 4.95 -4.78 -17.31
CA VAL A 26 5.52 -3.67 -18.08
C VAL A 26 6.80 -3.14 -17.44
N LEU A 27 6.82 -3.01 -16.12
CA LEU A 27 8.01 -2.56 -15.39
C LEU A 27 9.15 -3.57 -15.51
N GLU A 28 8.87 -4.86 -15.40
CA GLU A 28 9.87 -5.90 -15.51
C GLU A 28 10.47 -5.98 -16.92
N GLU A 29 9.69 -5.71 -17.96
CA GLU A 29 10.18 -5.59 -19.32
C GLU A 29 11.22 -4.48 -19.45
N GLN A 30 11.15 -3.46 -18.61
CA GLN A 30 12.10 -2.35 -18.57
C GLN A 30 13.26 -2.58 -17.61
N GLY A 31 13.38 -3.77 -17.04
CA GLY A 31 14.45 -4.12 -16.12
C GLY A 31 14.21 -3.70 -14.68
N VAL A 32 12.99 -3.33 -14.31
CA VAL A 32 12.63 -2.93 -12.95
C VAL A 32 12.13 -4.15 -12.18
N HIS A 33 12.71 -4.40 -11.00
CA HIS A 33 12.22 -5.47 -10.13
C HIS A 33 10.93 -5.05 -9.44
N THR A 34 9.93 -5.94 -9.42
CA THR A 34 8.63 -5.65 -8.81
C THR A 34 8.27 -6.69 -7.75
N GLU A 35 7.52 -6.25 -6.75
CA GLU A 35 6.94 -7.12 -5.73
C GLU A 35 5.53 -6.64 -5.44
N ILE A 36 4.57 -7.58 -5.38
CA ILE A 36 3.18 -7.26 -5.02
C ILE A 36 2.99 -7.53 -3.54
N PHE A 37 2.48 -6.52 -2.84
CA PHE A 37 2.16 -6.61 -1.42
C PHE A 37 0.64 -6.53 -1.25
N TRP A 38 0.03 -7.60 -0.76
CA TRP A 38 -1.41 -7.62 -0.48
C TRP A 38 -1.64 -7.26 0.98
N ILE A 39 -2.52 -6.27 1.22
CA ILE A 39 -2.79 -5.82 2.58
C ILE A 39 -3.66 -6.78 3.39
N GLY A 40 -4.17 -7.82 2.76
CA GLY A 40 -4.99 -8.83 3.42
C GLY A 40 -6.48 -8.50 3.43
N SER A 41 -7.27 -9.39 4.01
CA SER A 41 -8.72 -9.23 4.14
C SER A 41 -9.16 -8.91 5.56
N LYS A 42 -8.23 -8.82 6.51
CA LYS A 42 -8.53 -8.48 7.90
C LYS A 42 -8.82 -6.97 8.02
N PRO A 43 -9.66 -6.58 8.99
CA PRO A 43 -9.91 -5.16 9.22
C PRO A 43 -8.62 -4.40 9.51
N ILE A 44 -8.49 -3.21 8.92
CA ILE A 44 -7.37 -2.31 9.16
C ILE A 44 -7.91 -1.05 9.81
N SER A 45 -7.45 -0.77 11.02
CA SER A 45 -7.85 0.44 11.74
C SER A 45 -7.18 1.65 11.12
N GLY A 46 -7.89 2.77 11.09
CA GLY A 46 -7.31 4.05 10.75
C GLY A 46 -6.34 4.55 11.82
N CYS A 47 -5.63 5.63 11.52
CA CYS A 47 -4.73 6.28 12.48
C CYS A 47 -5.54 6.85 13.64
N ILE A 48 -5.12 6.52 14.86
CA ILE A 48 -5.79 7.01 16.08
C ILE A 48 -5.17 8.29 16.64
N GLY A 49 -4.16 8.83 15.95
CA GLY A 49 -3.57 10.10 16.33
C GLY A 49 -2.74 10.07 17.62
N CYS A 50 -2.28 8.91 18.04
CA CYS A 50 -1.54 8.78 19.30
C CYS A 50 -0.15 9.44 19.30
N GLY A 51 0.44 9.65 18.10
CA GLY A 51 1.74 10.30 17.96
C GLY A 51 2.93 9.43 18.32
N ALA A 52 2.75 8.18 18.72
CA ALA A 52 3.85 7.32 19.17
C ALA A 52 4.94 7.15 18.11
N CYS A 53 4.58 7.06 16.83
CA CYS A 53 5.52 6.92 15.73
C CYS A 53 6.47 8.14 15.60
N LYS A 54 6.02 9.31 16.04
CA LYS A 54 6.81 10.55 16.01
C LYS A 54 7.56 10.80 17.31
N LYS A 55 7.24 10.08 18.38
CA LYS A 55 7.80 10.28 19.72
C LYS A 55 8.85 9.25 20.10
N GLY A 56 9.48 8.61 19.12
CA GLY A 56 10.58 7.70 19.36
C GLY A 56 10.29 6.22 19.12
N LEU A 57 9.02 5.81 18.96
CA LEU A 57 8.72 4.42 18.61
C LEU A 57 9.23 4.07 17.20
N GLY A 58 9.18 5.03 16.27
CA GLY A 58 9.66 4.83 14.91
C GLY A 58 8.78 3.95 14.03
N LYS A 59 7.63 3.52 14.55
CA LYS A 59 6.64 2.70 13.84
C LYS A 59 5.26 2.97 14.43
N CYS A 60 4.22 2.47 13.78
CA CYS A 60 2.88 2.57 14.30
C CYS A 60 2.71 1.72 15.56
N CYS A 61 2.00 2.25 16.55
CA CYS A 61 1.71 1.50 17.79
C CYS A 61 0.75 0.33 17.56
N ILE A 62 -0.04 0.38 16.48
CA ILE A 62 -0.89 -0.74 16.07
C ILE A 62 -0.02 -1.68 15.23
N ASP A 63 0.31 -2.84 15.81
CA ASP A 63 1.23 -3.78 15.15
C ASP A 63 0.44 -4.74 14.25
N ASP A 64 0.45 -4.44 12.96
CA ASP A 64 -0.25 -5.24 11.95
C ASP A 64 0.48 -5.15 10.59
N VAL A 65 -0.24 -5.41 9.51
CA VAL A 65 0.30 -5.41 8.14
C VAL A 65 0.96 -4.07 7.76
N VAL A 66 0.53 -2.95 8.36
CA VAL A 66 1.11 -1.63 8.06
C VAL A 66 2.59 -1.60 8.43
N ASN A 67 2.96 -2.10 9.61
CA ASN A 67 4.35 -2.12 10.03
C ASN A 67 5.20 -3.04 9.13
N GLU A 68 4.64 -4.17 8.70
CA GLU A 68 5.31 -5.06 7.75
C GLU A 68 5.59 -4.35 6.43
N PHE A 69 4.61 -3.61 5.93
CA PHE A 69 4.77 -2.85 4.69
C PHE A 69 5.84 -1.79 4.83
N VAL A 70 5.85 -1.03 5.92
CA VAL A 70 6.81 0.06 6.11
C VAL A 70 8.25 -0.46 6.11
N LEU A 71 8.50 -1.64 6.69
CA LEU A 71 9.82 -2.25 6.64
C LEU A 71 10.25 -2.58 5.21
N LYS A 72 9.36 -3.12 4.40
CA LYS A 72 9.65 -3.39 2.98
C LYS A 72 9.79 -2.10 2.17
N ALA A 73 8.95 -1.12 2.46
CA ALA A 73 8.93 0.15 1.74
C ALA A 73 10.23 0.93 1.89
N ALA A 74 10.89 0.81 3.03
CA ALA A 74 12.17 1.49 3.26
C ALA A 74 13.25 1.08 2.26
N GLU A 75 13.14 -0.12 1.68
CA GLU A 75 14.11 -0.64 0.71
C GLU A 75 13.65 -0.47 -0.74
N ALA A 76 12.45 0.02 -0.97
CA ALA A 76 11.90 0.18 -2.32
C ALA A 76 12.19 1.59 -2.85
N ASP A 77 12.21 1.69 -4.18
CA ASP A 77 12.46 2.95 -4.89
C ASP A 77 11.20 3.64 -5.36
N GLY A 78 10.11 2.88 -5.50
CA GLY A 78 8.84 3.42 -5.95
C GLY A 78 7.67 2.58 -5.48
N TYR A 79 6.47 3.14 -5.55
CA TYR A 79 5.26 2.51 -5.04
C TYR A 79 4.10 2.72 -5.99
N ILE A 80 3.31 1.67 -6.20
CA ILE A 80 2.04 1.76 -6.92
C ILE A 80 0.97 1.20 -6.00
N PHE A 81 -0.04 2.03 -5.67
CA PHE A 81 -1.14 1.62 -4.81
C PHE A 81 -2.38 1.36 -5.66
N GLY A 82 -2.90 0.15 -5.58
CA GLY A 82 -4.11 -0.25 -6.27
C GLY A 82 -5.25 -0.50 -5.29
N SER A 83 -6.43 0.02 -5.60
CA SER A 83 -7.61 -0.13 -4.74
C SER A 83 -8.88 -0.22 -5.58
N PRO A 84 -9.85 -1.05 -5.19
CA PRO A 84 -11.19 -0.92 -5.75
C PRO A 84 -11.79 0.41 -5.31
N VAL A 85 -12.72 0.91 -6.13
CA VAL A 85 -13.44 2.15 -5.82
C VAL A 85 -14.76 1.77 -5.13
N HIS A 86 -14.95 2.27 -3.93
CA HIS A 86 -16.18 2.14 -3.17
C HIS A 86 -16.77 3.52 -2.97
N TYR A 87 -18.00 3.72 -3.41
CA TYR A 87 -18.71 4.97 -3.22
C TYR A 87 -17.89 6.20 -3.67
N ALA A 88 -17.34 6.12 -4.88
CA ALA A 88 -16.55 7.17 -5.52
C ALA A 88 -15.23 7.52 -4.79
N ALA A 89 -14.72 6.63 -3.95
CA ALA A 89 -13.46 6.81 -3.23
C ALA A 89 -12.70 5.48 -3.16
N ILE A 90 -11.47 5.55 -2.74
CA ILE A 90 -10.68 4.32 -2.50
C ILE A 90 -11.35 3.49 -1.40
N GLY A 91 -11.12 2.19 -1.42
CA GLY A 91 -11.64 1.30 -0.38
C GLY A 91 -11.17 1.74 1.00
N GLY A 92 -12.05 1.58 2.01
CA GLY A 92 -11.76 2.02 3.37
C GLY A 92 -10.51 1.38 3.97
N ALA A 93 -10.29 0.10 3.70
CA ALA A 93 -9.09 -0.61 4.17
C ALA A 93 -7.82 0.01 3.58
N MET A 94 -7.83 0.34 2.28
CA MET A 94 -6.68 0.97 1.64
C MET A 94 -6.45 2.39 2.18
N GLY A 95 -7.51 3.15 2.41
CA GLY A 95 -7.40 4.48 3.00
C GLY A 95 -6.79 4.45 4.39
N ALA A 96 -7.27 3.56 5.25
CA ALA A 96 -6.72 3.37 6.59
C ALA A 96 -5.25 2.92 6.54
N PHE A 97 -4.94 2.00 5.65
CA PHE A 97 -3.59 1.51 5.43
C PHE A 97 -2.65 2.66 5.03
N MET A 98 -3.02 3.43 4.02
CA MET A 98 -2.20 4.54 3.52
C MET A 98 -1.99 5.62 4.57
N ASP A 99 -3.03 5.98 5.32
CA ASP A 99 -2.93 6.99 6.37
C ASP A 99 -1.87 6.59 7.40
N ARG A 100 -1.91 5.35 7.84
CA ARG A 100 -0.97 4.88 8.85
C ARG A 100 0.43 4.65 8.27
N ALA A 101 0.51 4.11 7.06
CA ALA A 101 1.80 3.85 6.41
C ALA A 101 2.56 5.16 6.17
N PHE A 102 1.90 6.17 5.63
CA PHE A 102 2.55 7.44 5.35
C PHE A 102 2.86 8.24 6.61
N TYR A 103 1.98 8.21 7.58
CA TYR A 103 2.23 8.95 8.82
C TYR A 103 3.37 8.34 9.63
N SER A 104 3.42 7.02 9.74
CA SER A 104 4.45 6.34 10.54
C SER A 104 5.76 6.13 9.78
N GLY A 105 5.70 5.93 8.47
CA GLY A 105 6.85 5.53 7.65
C GLY A 105 7.25 6.49 6.54
N GLY A 106 6.57 7.64 6.42
CA GLY A 106 6.79 8.53 5.28
C GLY A 106 8.21 9.03 5.11
N LYS A 107 8.97 9.14 6.20
CA LYS A 107 10.37 9.59 6.14
C LYS A 107 11.30 8.57 5.49
N SER A 108 10.97 7.28 5.59
CA SER A 108 11.79 6.21 5.04
C SER A 108 11.33 5.77 3.65
N MET A 109 10.20 6.26 3.17
CA MET A 109 9.68 5.89 1.87
C MET A 109 10.22 6.82 0.78
N ALA A 110 10.51 6.24 -0.40
CA ALA A 110 10.87 7.01 -1.57
C ALA A 110 9.67 7.87 -2.02
N LEU A 111 9.96 8.97 -2.72
CA LEU A 111 8.93 9.95 -3.09
C LEU A 111 8.17 9.62 -4.38
N SER A 112 8.48 8.52 -5.05
CA SER A 112 7.80 8.14 -6.28
C SER A 112 6.54 7.35 -5.97
N LEU A 113 5.39 7.99 -6.07
CA LEU A 113 4.09 7.42 -5.77
C LEU A 113 3.19 7.43 -7.00
N ILE A 114 2.62 6.27 -7.33
CA ILE A 114 1.61 6.14 -8.37
C ILE A 114 0.37 5.48 -7.74
N HIS A 115 -0.79 6.08 -7.95
CA HIS A 115 -2.05 5.57 -7.41
C HIS A 115 -2.94 5.07 -8.55
N ILE A 116 -3.40 3.83 -8.42
CA ILE A 116 -4.34 3.21 -9.36
C ILE A 116 -5.63 2.89 -8.61
N SER A 117 -6.75 3.44 -9.09
CA SER A 117 -8.06 3.12 -8.57
C SER A 117 -8.95 2.62 -9.71
N GLU A 118 -9.77 1.64 -9.41
CA GLU A 118 -10.68 1.10 -10.41
C GLU A 118 -12.09 0.93 -9.81
N PRO A 119 -13.14 1.20 -10.61
CA PRO A 119 -14.50 0.95 -10.14
C PRO A 119 -14.76 -0.55 -10.03
N THR A 120 -15.40 -0.95 -8.94
CA THR A 120 -15.86 -2.32 -8.76
C THR A 120 -17.37 -2.31 -8.68
N ARG A 121 -17.97 -3.37 -9.21
CA ARG A 121 -19.42 -3.59 -9.11
C ARG A 121 -19.69 -4.62 -8.02
N HIS A 122 -20.65 -4.32 -7.20
CA HIS A 122 -21.06 -5.20 -6.10
C HIS A 122 -22.47 -5.71 -6.34
#